data_5c865ae4f5f644b05a17b4bac93d1aba
#
_entry.id   5c865ae4f5f644b05a17b4bac93d1aba
#
_cell.length_a   1.000
_cell.length_b   1.000
_cell.length_c   1.000
_cell.angle_alpha   90.00
_cell.angle_beta   90.00
_cell.angle_gamma   90.00
#
_symmetry.space_group_name_H-M   'P 1'
#
loop_
_entity.id
_entity.type
_entity.pdbx_description
1 polymer ?
#
loop_
_entity_poly.entity_id
_entity_poly.type
_entity_poly.pdbx_seq_one_letter_code
_entity_poly.pdbx_strand_id
1 'polypeptide(L)'
;ELPDLNYRPGGVMKDYFAENLQNSGWQEPVVSGELQNGKMYFIKFSSYIADSVGQKYDGQIYATLKNGNLIYLMIMSKERALTADEKTFLETTVKNLQFKDTVLVNTNAQNK
;
A
#
# COMPACT_ATOMS: atom_id res chain seq x y z
N GLU A 1 0.42 -16.57 10.85
CA GLU A 1 0.18 -15.13 11.02
C GLU A 1 1.31 -14.33 10.39
N LEU A 2 0.96 -13.25 9.68
CA LEU A 2 1.94 -12.44 8.97
C LEU A 2 2.59 -11.44 9.92
N PRO A 3 3.92 -11.32 9.88
CA PRO A 3 4.60 -10.34 10.71
C PRO A 3 4.39 -8.92 10.19
N ASP A 4 4.60 -7.94 11.07
CA ASP A 4 4.68 -6.55 10.64
C ASP A 4 5.85 -6.38 9.68
N LEU A 5 5.70 -5.51 8.68
CA LEU A 5 6.79 -5.24 7.75
C LEU A 5 7.69 -4.17 8.36
N ASN A 6 8.53 -4.60 9.28
CA ASN A 6 9.47 -3.73 9.98
C ASN A 6 10.93 -4.06 9.65
N TYR A 7 11.14 -4.68 8.51
CA TYR A 7 12.47 -5.04 8.01
C TYR A 7 12.49 -4.80 6.50
N ARG A 8 13.66 -4.66 5.94
CA ARG A 8 13.76 -4.43 4.51
C ARG A 8 13.26 -5.66 3.74
N PRO A 9 12.22 -5.49 2.92
CA PRO A 9 11.58 -6.64 2.28
C PRO A 9 12.44 -7.25 1.19
N GLY A 10 12.39 -8.58 1.09
CA GLY A 10 13.00 -9.31 -0.01
C GLY A 10 12.00 -9.64 -1.09
N GLY A 11 12.44 -10.46 -2.05
CA GLY A 11 11.62 -10.82 -3.20
C GLY A 11 10.34 -11.54 -2.85
N VAL A 12 10.39 -12.41 -1.84
CA VAL A 12 9.20 -13.19 -1.44
C VAL A 12 8.09 -12.26 -0.99
N MET A 13 8.41 -11.25 -0.18
CA MET A 13 7.40 -10.32 0.31
C MET A 13 6.89 -9.42 -0.81
N LYS A 14 7.78 -9.01 -1.72
CA LYS A 14 7.37 -8.21 -2.87
C LYS A 14 6.42 -8.99 -3.77
N ASP A 15 6.71 -10.26 -4.01
CA ASP A 15 5.84 -11.12 -4.81
C ASP A 15 4.49 -11.33 -4.13
N TYR A 16 4.49 -11.47 -2.82
CA TYR A 16 3.26 -11.64 -2.06
C TYR A 16 2.32 -10.44 -2.23
N PHE A 17 2.86 -9.22 -2.09
CA PHE A 17 2.05 -8.02 -2.30
C PHE A 17 1.59 -7.91 -3.75
N ALA A 18 2.48 -8.20 -4.71
CA ALA A 18 2.12 -8.12 -6.13
C ALA A 18 0.98 -9.07 -6.46
N GLU A 19 1.04 -10.28 -5.94
CA GLU A 19 -0.01 -11.27 -6.17
C GLU A 19 -1.34 -10.81 -5.59
N ASN A 20 -1.31 -10.24 -4.38
CA ASN A 20 -2.52 -9.69 -3.76
C ASN A 20 -3.12 -8.57 -4.60
N LEU A 21 -2.27 -7.68 -5.12
CA LEU A 21 -2.75 -6.61 -5.97
C LEU A 21 -3.38 -7.15 -7.24
N GLN A 22 -2.76 -8.16 -7.87
CA GLN A 22 -3.32 -8.79 -9.07
C GLN A 22 -4.68 -9.42 -8.77
N ASN A 23 -4.81 -10.09 -7.63
CA ASN A 23 -6.07 -10.70 -7.23
C ASN A 23 -7.16 -9.67 -6.97
N SER A 24 -6.79 -8.42 -6.73
CA SER A 24 -7.73 -7.32 -6.54
C SER A 24 -8.01 -6.55 -7.82
N GLY A 25 -7.47 -6.99 -8.95
CA GLY A 25 -7.76 -6.39 -10.25
C GLY A 25 -6.66 -5.49 -10.79
N TRP A 26 -5.60 -5.24 -10.04
CA TRP A 26 -4.48 -4.44 -10.52
C TRP A 26 -3.69 -5.22 -11.56
N GLN A 27 -3.30 -4.53 -12.63
CA GLN A 27 -2.60 -5.14 -13.76
C GLN A 27 -1.12 -4.87 -13.67
N GLU A 28 -0.33 -5.91 -13.86
CA GLU A 28 1.12 -5.82 -14.00
C GLU A 28 1.77 -4.91 -12.94
N PRO A 29 1.53 -5.19 -11.63
CA PRO A 29 2.16 -4.38 -10.60
C PRO A 29 3.67 -4.56 -10.64
N VAL A 30 4.39 -3.43 -10.69
CA VAL A 30 5.84 -3.39 -10.77
C VAL A 30 6.37 -2.67 -9.56
N VAL A 31 7.32 -3.30 -8.87
CA VAL A 31 7.98 -2.64 -7.73
C VAL A 31 8.77 -1.46 -8.26
N SER A 32 8.49 -0.26 -7.75
CA SER A 32 9.13 0.97 -8.19
C SER A 32 9.87 1.68 -7.06
N GLY A 33 9.93 1.08 -5.89
CA GLY A 33 10.72 1.65 -4.80
C GLY A 33 10.31 1.12 -3.44
N GLU A 34 10.91 1.71 -2.44
CA GLU A 34 10.64 1.43 -1.04
C GLU A 34 10.58 2.74 -0.29
N LEU A 35 9.88 2.72 0.83
CA LEU A 35 9.81 3.87 1.71
C LEU A 35 9.81 3.37 3.14
N GLN A 36 10.59 4.03 3.99
CA GLN A 36 10.63 3.69 5.40
C GLN A 36 10.01 4.82 6.21
N ASN A 37 9.06 4.46 7.06
CA ASN A 37 8.44 5.40 7.99
C ASN A 37 8.65 4.83 9.39
N GLY A 38 9.58 5.44 10.14
CA GLY A 38 9.96 4.91 11.43
C GLY A 38 10.51 3.50 11.27
N LYS A 39 9.90 2.54 11.91
CA LYS A 39 10.28 1.14 11.82
C LYS A 39 9.54 0.39 10.72
N MET A 40 8.56 1.02 10.07
CA MET A 40 7.76 0.37 9.06
C MET A 40 8.35 0.57 7.68
N TYR A 41 8.37 -0.49 6.89
CA TYR A 41 8.76 -0.43 5.49
C TYR A 41 7.53 -0.54 4.62
N PHE A 42 7.50 0.24 3.55
CA PHE A 42 6.47 0.16 2.52
C PHE A 42 7.14 -0.19 1.21
N ILE A 43 6.50 -1.06 0.45
CA ILE A 43 6.93 -1.37 -0.91
C ILE A 43 6.07 -0.54 -1.84
N LYS A 44 6.72 0.17 -2.76
CA LYS A 44 6.02 1.02 -3.72
C LYS A 44 5.81 0.25 -5.01
N PHE A 45 4.59 0.28 -5.51
CA PHE A 45 4.22 -0.34 -6.79
C PHE A 45 3.66 0.68 -7.74
N SER A 46 3.98 0.50 -9.03
CA SER A 46 3.29 1.18 -10.12
C SER A 46 2.43 0.13 -10.81
N SER A 47 1.19 0.46 -11.06
CA SER A 47 0.25 -0.47 -11.66
C SER A 47 -0.89 0.31 -12.31
N TYR A 48 -1.81 -0.40 -12.96
CA TYR A 48 -3.02 0.22 -13.49
C TYR A 48 -4.18 -0.73 -13.32
N ILE A 49 -5.38 -0.17 -13.38
CA ILE A 49 -6.60 -0.97 -13.33
C ILE A 49 -7.51 -0.46 -14.44
N ALA A 50 -8.30 -1.36 -15.02
CA ALA A 50 -9.24 -1.01 -16.07
C ALA A 50 -10.65 -1.39 -15.59
N ASP A 51 -11.60 -0.50 -15.84
CA ASP A 51 -12.98 -0.78 -15.46
C ASP A 51 -13.68 -1.60 -16.58
N SER A 52 -14.97 -1.87 -16.38
CA SER A 52 -15.74 -2.73 -17.28
C SER A 52 -15.90 -2.16 -18.68
N VAL A 53 -15.70 -0.85 -18.84
CA VAL A 53 -15.80 -0.20 -20.16
C VAL A 53 -14.42 0.10 -20.75
N GLY A 54 -13.37 -0.43 -20.13
CA GLY A 54 -12.01 -0.31 -20.66
C GLY A 54 -11.29 0.95 -20.30
N GLN A 55 -11.82 1.80 -19.43
CA GLN A 55 -11.12 2.99 -18.98
C GLN A 55 -10.00 2.59 -18.03
N LYS A 56 -8.83 3.16 -18.25
CA LYS A 56 -7.67 2.85 -17.44
C LYS A 56 -7.47 3.88 -16.33
N TYR A 57 -7.02 3.40 -15.20
CA TYR A 57 -6.65 4.23 -14.05
C TYR A 57 -5.21 3.92 -13.70
N ASP A 58 -4.34 4.91 -13.83
CA ASP A 58 -2.94 4.77 -13.43
C ASP A 58 -2.85 4.83 -11.92
N GLY A 59 -2.04 3.98 -11.32
CA GLY A 59 -1.96 3.87 -9.88
C GLY A 59 -0.55 3.85 -9.33
N GLN A 60 -0.40 4.47 -8.17
CA GLN A 60 0.77 4.33 -7.31
C GLN A 60 0.27 3.77 -5.99
N ILE A 61 0.93 2.72 -5.50
CA ILE A 61 0.47 2.00 -4.32
C ILE A 61 1.65 1.80 -3.39
N TYR A 62 1.44 2.11 -2.11
CA TYR A 62 2.39 1.76 -1.06
C TYR A 62 1.76 0.66 -0.21
N ALA A 63 2.48 -0.44 -0.04
CA ALA A 63 1.97 -1.63 0.63
C ALA A 63 2.81 -1.96 1.85
N THR A 64 2.17 -2.31 2.94
CA THR A 64 2.84 -2.76 4.15
C THR A 64 1.98 -3.76 4.91
N LEU A 65 2.56 -4.29 5.97
CA LEU A 65 1.86 -5.19 6.89
C LEU A 65 1.91 -4.60 8.29
N LYS A 66 0.76 -4.59 8.97
CA LYS A 66 0.67 -4.16 10.36
C LYS A 66 -0.38 -4.99 11.06
N ASN A 67 0.01 -5.61 12.17
CA ASN A 67 -0.89 -6.45 12.99
C ASN A 67 -1.58 -7.54 12.16
N GLY A 68 -0.82 -8.15 11.24
CA GLY A 68 -1.35 -9.20 10.38
C GLY A 68 -2.23 -8.73 9.24
N ASN A 69 -2.41 -7.42 9.10
CA ASN A 69 -3.27 -6.85 8.05
C ASN A 69 -2.44 -6.24 6.94
N LEU A 70 -2.89 -6.47 5.70
CA LEU A 70 -2.34 -5.79 4.54
C LEU A 70 -2.88 -4.37 4.54
N ILE A 71 -2.00 -3.40 4.39
CA ILE A 71 -2.37 -2.00 4.31
C ILE A 71 -1.86 -1.44 2.99
N TYR A 72 -2.76 -0.86 2.22
CA TYR A 72 -2.43 -0.22 0.95
C TYR A 72 -2.86 1.23 1.00
N LEU A 73 -1.95 2.13 0.64
CA LEU A 73 -2.27 3.52 0.39
C LEU A 73 -2.00 3.78 -1.07
N MET A 74 -2.99 4.31 -1.77
CA MET A 74 -2.88 4.44 -3.21
C MET A 74 -3.52 5.72 -3.71
N ILE A 75 -3.06 6.14 -4.88
CA ILE A 75 -3.68 7.23 -5.62
C ILE A 75 -3.85 6.75 -7.05
N MET A 76 -4.96 7.15 -7.67
CA MET A 76 -5.29 6.76 -9.03
C MET A 76 -5.63 7.96 -9.86
N SER A 77 -5.30 7.89 -11.14
CA SER A 77 -5.67 8.92 -12.11
C SER A 77 -6.36 8.29 -13.29
N LYS A 78 -7.51 8.85 -13.66
CA LYS A 78 -8.34 8.31 -14.74
C LYS A 78 -7.84 8.80 -16.08
N GLU A 79 -7.51 7.86 -16.98
CA GLU A 79 -7.19 8.10 -18.38
C GLU A 79 -6.00 9.04 -18.61
N ARG A 80 -5.14 9.17 -17.63
CA ARG A 80 -3.87 9.87 -17.80
C ARG A 80 -2.88 9.34 -16.78
N ALA A 81 -1.60 9.59 -17.04
CA ALA A 81 -0.58 9.22 -16.05
C ALA A 81 -0.67 10.12 -14.82
N LEU A 82 -0.29 9.58 -13.69
CA LEU A 82 -0.16 10.38 -12.47
C LEU A 82 0.95 11.41 -12.67
N THR A 83 0.71 12.62 -12.23
CA THR A 83 1.71 13.68 -12.28
C THR A 83 2.76 13.50 -11.19
N ALA A 84 3.90 14.16 -11.35
CA ALA A 84 4.95 14.14 -10.33
C ALA A 84 4.41 14.68 -9.01
N ASP A 85 3.60 15.73 -9.05
CA ASP A 85 3.03 16.33 -7.83
C ASP A 85 2.09 15.36 -7.11
N GLU A 86 1.29 14.62 -7.87
CA GLU A 86 0.39 13.62 -7.29
C GLU A 86 1.17 12.49 -6.63
N LYS A 87 2.22 12.02 -7.28
CA LYS A 87 3.09 10.99 -6.71
C LYS A 87 3.78 11.48 -5.44
N THR A 88 4.26 12.72 -5.45
CA THR A 88 4.89 13.33 -4.30
C THR A 88 3.91 13.49 -3.15
N PHE A 89 2.67 13.87 -3.46
CA PHE A 89 1.63 13.99 -2.43
C PHE A 89 1.43 12.64 -1.71
N LEU A 90 1.33 11.55 -2.46
CA LEU A 90 1.16 10.24 -1.84
C LEU A 90 2.40 9.87 -1.01
N GLU A 91 3.59 10.08 -1.55
CA GLU A 91 4.82 9.77 -0.85
C GLU A 91 4.90 10.53 0.47
N THR A 92 4.61 11.82 0.45
CA THR A 92 4.62 12.65 1.65
C THR A 92 3.60 12.18 2.67
N THR A 93 2.41 11.79 2.19
CA THR A 93 1.36 11.28 3.06
C THR A 93 1.84 10.01 3.78
N VAL A 94 2.45 9.08 3.03
CA VAL A 94 2.94 7.83 3.62
C VAL A 94 4.05 8.10 4.64
N LYS A 95 4.96 9.03 4.33
CA LYS A 95 6.05 9.38 5.23
C LYS A 95 5.55 9.95 6.55
N ASN A 96 4.40 10.58 6.54
CA ASN A 96 3.86 11.27 7.71
C ASN A 96 2.78 10.47 8.44
N LEU A 97 2.49 9.26 8.00
CA LEU A 97 1.55 8.40 8.71
C LEU A 97 2.09 8.03 10.07
N GLN A 98 1.19 7.98 11.04
CA GLN A 98 1.51 7.52 12.37
C GLN A 98 0.71 6.26 12.66
N PHE A 99 1.41 5.21 13.01
CA PHE A 99 0.79 3.97 13.41
C PHE A 99 0.71 3.95 14.93
N LYS A 100 -0.51 3.91 15.43
CA LYS A 100 -0.70 3.80 16.87
C LYS A 100 -0.74 2.32 17.22
N ASP A 101 0.12 1.94 18.14
CA ASP A 101 0.06 0.60 18.71
C ASP A 101 -1.03 0.56 19.75
N THR A 102 -2.18 1.00 19.42
CA THR A 102 -3.28 0.82 20.31
C THR A 102 -3.83 -0.53 20.08
N VAL A 103 -3.60 -1.34 21.01
CA VAL A 103 -4.56 -2.35 21.28
C VAL A 103 -5.85 -1.62 21.53
N LEU A 104 -6.72 -1.70 20.65
CA LEU A 104 -8.08 -1.38 20.91
C LEU A 104 -8.62 -2.47 21.78
N VAL A 105 -8.45 -2.23 22.97
CA VAL A 105 -9.16 -3.00 23.91
C VAL A 105 -10.62 -2.82 23.73
N ASN A 106 -10.57 -3.02 23.77
CA ASN A 106 -11.63 -2.99 23.90
C ASN A 106 -12.33 -2.74 24.61
N THR A 107 -12.30 -2.25 24.66
CA THR A 107 -12.86 -1.88 24.95
C THR A 107 -13.71 -1.78 25.14
N ASN A 108 -13.70 -1.98 25.20
CA ASN A 108 -14.45 -1.97 25.23
C ASN A 108 -14.96 -2.20 25.51
N ALA A 109 -14.75 -2.28 25.84
CA ALA A 109 -15.16 -2.56 25.90
C ALA A 109 -15.64 -2.63 26.19
N GLN A 110 -15.60 -2.46 26.47
CA GLN A 110 -16.02 -2.51 26.52
C GLN A 110 -16.56 -2.41 26.75
N ASN A 111 -16.81 -2.38 27.17
CA ASN A 111 -17.31 -2.26 27.21
C ASN A 111 -17.87 -2.25 27.50
N LYS A 112 -17.99 -2.50 27.89
CA LYS A 112 -18.40 -2.47 27.94
C LYS A 112 -18.76 -2.14 28.02
#